data_9890798339ecb0f5c404ba91f0e4244b
#
_entry.id   9890798339ecb0f5c404ba91f0e4244b
#
_cell.length_a   1.000
_cell.length_b   1.000
_cell.length_c   1.000
_cell.angle_alpha   90.00
_cell.angle_beta   90.00
_cell.angle_gamma   90.00
#
_symmetry.space_group_name_H-M   'P 1'
#
loop_
_entity.id
_entity.type
_entity.pdbx_description
1 polymer ?
#
loop_
_entity_poly.entity_id
_entity_poly.type
_entity_poly.pdbx_seq_one_letter_code
_entity_poly.pdbx_strand_id
1 'polypeptide(L)'
;MPRRNPNDRLSHIVFTFNNYDEDTDVPRLKELFEAQCKYYVFGREIGERLTPHLQGYCSFSGRHSFEHVRGLLGPGIHFERAR
;
A
#
# COMPACT_ATOMS: atom_id res chain seq x y z
N MET A 1 -17.31 15.84 8.18
CA MET A 1 -16.15 15.02 7.81
C MET A 1 -14.88 15.84 7.82
N PRO A 2 -13.92 15.47 8.61
CA PRO A 2 -12.68 16.25 8.62
C PRO A 2 -11.98 16.17 7.26
N ARG A 3 -11.47 17.29 6.82
CA ARG A 3 -10.73 17.36 5.59
C ARG A 3 -9.28 16.99 5.86
N ARG A 4 -8.69 16.20 4.96
CA ARG A 4 -7.27 15.87 5.09
C ARG A 4 -6.45 17.16 4.97
N ASN A 5 -5.52 17.32 5.90
CA ASN A 5 -4.61 18.45 5.86
C ASN A 5 -3.64 18.24 4.69
N PRO A 6 -3.54 19.20 3.75
CA PRO A 6 -2.63 19.02 2.61
C PRO A 6 -1.17 18.92 3.00
N ASN A 7 -0.82 19.31 4.23
CA ASN A 7 0.55 19.17 4.72
C ASN A 7 0.81 17.86 5.43
N ASP A 8 -0.23 17.02 5.60
CA ASP A 8 -0.04 15.71 6.21
C ASP A 8 0.86 14.86 5.33
N ARG A 9 1.80 14.18 5.97
CA ARG A 9 2.73 13.29 5.29
C ARG A 9 2.61 11.89 5.88
N LEU A 10 2.77 10.92 5.01
CA LEU A 10 2.73 9.50 5.39
C LEU A 10 4.14 8.95 5.33
N SER A 11 4.56 8.29 6.41
CA SER A 11 5.80 7.53 6.41
C SER A 11 5.54 6.04 6.56
N HIS A 12 4.40 5.68 7.12
CA HIS A 12 4.02 4.27 7.32
C HIS A 12 2.58 4.08 6.90
N ILE A 13 2.32 3.03 6.15
CA ILE A 13 0.95 2.70 5.75
C ILE A 13 0.68 1.22 5.96
N VAL A 14 -0.60 0.90 6.13
CA VAL A 14 -1.11 -0.46 5.96
C VAL A 14 -1.95 -0.45 4.70
N PHE A 15 -1.96 -1.56 3.96
CA PHE A 15 -2.68 -1.60 2.71
C PHE A 15 -3.34 -2.95 2.48
N THR A 16 -4.37 -2.93 1.64
CA THR A 16 -5.09 -4.12 1.20
C THR A 16 -5.32 -4.02 -0.31
N PHE A 17 -4.99 -5.05 -1.03
CA PHE A 17 -5.18 -5.12 -2.48
C PHE A 17 -6.01 -6.34 -2.81
N ASN A 18 -7.31 -6.11 -3.05
CA ASN A 18 -8.24 -7.18 -3.39
C ASN A 18 -8.12 -7.55 -4.85
N ASN A 19 -8.26 -8.85 -5.14
CA ASN A 19 -8.27 -9.37 -6.50
C ASN A 19 -7.01 -8.99 -7.29
N TYR A 20 -5.88 -9.03 -6.62
CA TYR A 20 -4.60 -8.76 -7.25
C TYR A 20 -4.25 -9.89 -8.24
N ASP A 21 -3.38 -9.56 -9.18
CA ASP A 21 -2.83 -10.53 -10.12
C ASP A 21 -1.45 -10.95 -9.61
N GLU A 22 -1.29 -12.26 -9.38
CA GLU A 22 -0.03 -12.78 -8.81
C GLU A 22 1.16 -12.49 -9.72
N ASP A 23 0.98 -12.59 -11.01
CA ASP A 23 2.08 -12.52 -11.96
C ASP A 23 2.51 -11.11 -12.31
N THR A 24 1.59 -10.14 -12.24
CA THR A 24 1.89 -8.75 -12.59
C THR A 24 1.98 -7.85 -11.38
N ASP A 25 1.05 -7.98 -10.43
CA ASP A 25 0.99 -7.05 -9.29
C ASP A 25 2.03 -7.33 -8.24
N VAL A 26 2.31 -8.60 -7.94
CA VAL A 26 3.26 -8.93 -6.88
C VAL A 26 4.68 -8.47 -7.27
N PRO A 27 5.20 -8.77 -8.46
CA PRO A 27 6.51 -8.26 -8.85
C PRO A 27 6.56 -6.73 -8.89
N ARG A 28 5.49 -6.09 -9.36
CA ARG A 28 5.43 -4.63 -9.42
C ARG A 28 5.52 -4.02 -8.03
N LEU A 29 4.77 -4.56 -7.08
CA LEU A 29 4.79 -4.05 -5.71
C LEU A 29 6.13 -4.28 -5.03
N LYS A 30 6.74 -5.45 -5.26
CA LYS A 30 8.06 -5.71 -4.71
C LYS A 30 9.08 -4.71 -5.22
N GLU A 31 9.09 -4.46 -6.52
CA GLU A 31 10.01 -3.50 -7.11
C GLU A 31 9.77 -2.10 -6.56
N LEU A 32 8.50 -1.70 -6.46
CA LEU A 32 8.13 -0.40 -5.91
C LEU A 32 8.63 -0.26 -4.46
N PHE A 33 8.34 -1.25 -3.63
CA PHE A 33 8.69 -1.17 -2.22
C PHE A 33 10.19 -1.25 -2.00
N GLU A 34 10.90 -2.04 -2.81
CA GLU A 34 12.37 -2.08 -2.74
C GLU A 34 12.98 -0.71 -3.03
N ALA A 35 12.39 0.03 -3.96
CA ALA A 35 12.88 1.35 -4.33
C ALA A 35 12.48 2.44 -3.33
N GLN A 36 11.31 2.33 -2.72
CA GLN A 36 10.70 3.44 -1.99
C GLN A 36 10.68 3.25 -0.48
N CYS A 37 10.90 2.03 0.01
CA CYS A 37 10.71 1.73 1.42
C CYS A 37 12.00 1.26 2.06
N LYS A 38 12.17 1.61 3.33
CA LYS A 38 13.25 1.05 4.14
C LYS A 38 12.83 -0.27 4.78
N TYR A 39 11.51 -0.55 4.78
CA TYR A 39 10.97 -1.80 5.30
C TYR A 39 9.60 -2.02 4.69
N TYR A 40 9.29 -3.26 4.35
CA TYR A 40 7.95 -3.62 3.96
C TYR A 40 7.72 -5.12 4.18
N VAL A 41 6.46 -5.47 4.34
CA VAL A 41 6.03 -6.86 4.43
C VAL A 41 4.60 -6.94 3.92
N PHE A 42 4.29 -7.98 3.17
CA PHE A 42 2.91 -8.28 2.83
C PHE A 42 2.74 -9.78 2.68
N GLY A 43 1.50 -10.21 2.90
CA GLY A 43 1.13 -11.60 2.78
C GLY A 43 -0.09 -11.78 1.89
N ARG A 44 -0.27 -13.00 1.43
CA ARG A 44 -1.41 -13.41 0.64
C ARG A 44 -2.45 -13.99 1.58
N GLU A 45 -3.68 -13.49 1.49
CA GLU A 45 -4.79 -13.96 2.32
C GLU A 45 -6.00 -14.22 1.45
N ILE A 46 -6.89 -15.06 1.96
CA ILE A 46 -8.15 -15.33 1.31
C ILE A 46 -9.25 -14.94 2.28
N GLY A 47 -10.12 -14.03 1.84
CA GLY A 47 -11.21 -13.52 2.64
C GLY A 47 -12.38 -14.49 2.70
N GLU A 48 -13.45 -14.05 3.38
CA GLU A 48 -14.61 -14.87 3.66
C GLU A 48 -15.28 -15.44 2.41
N ARG A 49 -15.24 -14.72 1.30
CA ARG A 49 -15.84 -15.15 0.04
C ARG A 49 -14.80 -15.73 -0.90
N LEU A 50 -13.72 -16.25 -0.35
CA LEU A 50 -12.61 -16.78 -1.12
C LEU A 50 -12.00 -15.76 -2.05
N THR A 51 -12.12 -14.47 -1.71
CA THR A 51 -11.52 -13.39 -2.48
C THR A 51 -10.05 -13.29 -2.10
N PRO A 52 -9.14 -13.52 -3.04
CA PRO A 52 -7.73 -13.38 -2.72
C PRO A 52 -7.37 -11.91 -2.53
N HIS A 53 -6.52 -11.62 -1.55
CA HIS A 53 -6.03 -10.27 -1.37
C HIS A 53 -4.64 -10.28 -0.77
N LEU A 54 -3.91 -9.21 -1.05
CA LEU A 54 -2.65 -8.93 -0.37
C LEU A 54 -2.95 -7.99 0.77
N GLN A 55 -2.29 -8.20 1.89
CA GLN A 55 -2.41 -7.32 3.03
C GLN A 55 -1.03 -7.11 3.60
N GLY A 56 -0.69 -5.85 3.87
CA GLY A 56 0.65 -5.58 4.29
C GLY A 56 0.86 -4.22 4.90
N TYR A 57 2.13 -3.96 5.16
CA TYR A 57 2.63 -2.76 5.80
C TYR A 57 3.89 -2.32 5.07
N CYS A 58 4.07 -1.02 4.94
CA CYS A 58 5.35 -0.52 4.47
C CYS A 58 5.72 0.77 5.15
N SER A 59 7.03 0.94 5.32
CA SER A 59 7.64 2.12 5.90
C SER A 59 8.49 2.76 4.81
N PHE A 60 8.07 3.93 4.34
CA PHE A 60 8.76 4.62 3.27
C PHE A 60 10.10 5.19 3.75
N SER A 61 11.04 5.31 2.83
CA SER A 61 12.32 5.92 3.13
C SER A 61 12.21 7.41 3.42
N GLY A 62 11.13 8.03 2.95
CA GLY A 62 10.83 9.43 3.20
C GLY A 62 9.37 9.60 3.56
N ARG A 63 8.96 10.85 3.66
CA ARG A 63 7.58 11.19 3.95
C ARG A 63 6.91 11.70 2.68
N HIS A 64 5.70 11.22 2.41
CA HIS A 64 5.01 11.52 1.17
C HIS A 64 3.58 11.99 1.43
N SER A 65 3.04 12.79 0.53
CA SER A 65 1.64 13.16 0.59
C SER A 65 0.78 11.92 0.29
N PHE A 66 -0.47 11.99 0.71
CA PHE A 66 -1.42 10.92 0.40
C PHE A 66 -1.53 10.70 -1.11
N GLU A 67 -1.64 11.80 -1.86
CA GLU A 67 -1.77 11.72 -3.32
C GLU A 67 -0.55 11.10 -3.97
N HIS A 68 0.63 11.40 -3.45
CA HIS A 68 1.85 10.78 -3.97
C HIS A 68 1.83 9.28 -3.75
N VAL A 69 1.46 8.84 -2.54
CA VAL A 69 1.37 7.41 -2.22
C VAL A 69 0.32 6.75 -3.11
N ARG A 70 -0.83 7.40 -3.30
CA ARG A 70 -1.88 6.88 -4.20
C ARG A 70 -1.32 6.67 -5.61
N GLY A 71 -0.54 7.63 -6.09
CA GLY A 71 0.09 7.51 -7.40
C GLY A 71 1.08 6.37 -7.49
N LEU A 72 1.87 6.16 -6.43
CA LEU A 72 2.84 5.07 -6.39
C LEU A 72 2.15 3.71 -6.41
N LEU A 73 1.14 3.53 -5.56
CA LEU A 73 0.46 2.24 -5.43
C LEU A 73 -0.42 1.92 -6.62
N GLY A 74 -1.03 2.94 -7.20
CA GLY A 74 -1.94 2.74 -8.32
C GLY A 74 -3.37 2.45 -7.87
N PRO A 75 -4.28 2.27 -8.82
CA PRO A 75 -5.69 2.03 -8.50
C PRO A 75 -5.90 0.64 -7.89
N GLY A 76 -6.99 0.49 -7.16
CA GLY A 76 -7.39 -0.80 -6.63
C GLY A 76 -6.79 -1.16 -5.28
N ILE A 77 -5.85 -0.38 -4.79
CA ILE A 77 -5.22 -0.64 -3.49
C ILE A 77 -5.80 0.33 -2.46
N HIS A 78 -6.33 -0.23 -1.39
CA HIS A 78 -6.79 0.57 -0.26
C HIS A 78 -5.63 0.70 0.72
N PHE A 79 -5.39 1.90 1.22
CA PHE A 79 -4.32 2.10 2.19
C PHE A 79 -4.71 3.21 3.17
N GLU A 80 -4.09 3.15 4.33
CA GLU A 80 -4.27 4.20 5.33
C GLU A 80 -3.01 4.29 6.18
N ARG A 81 -2.91 5.38 6.93
CA ARG A 81 -1.78 5.59 7.85
C ARG A 81 -1.73 4.45 8.85
N ALA A 82 -0.55 3.87 9.02
CA ALA A 82 -0.33 2.86 10.07
C ALA A 82 -0.20 3.57 11.42
N ARG A 83 -0.66 2.90 12.43
CA ARG A 83 -0.63 3.45 13.79
C ARG A 83 0.35 2.71 14.68
#